data_32eab6bea3a6d33e93ed8bfb181e65a4
#
_entry.id   32eab6bea3a6d33e93ed8bfb181e65a4
#
_cell.length_a   1.000
_cell.length_b   1.000
_cell.length_c   1.000
_cell.angle_alpha   90.00
_cell.angle_beta   90.00
_cell.angle_gamma   90.00
#
_symmetry.space_group_name_H-M   'P 1'
#
loop_
_entity.id
_entity.type
_entity.pdbx_description
1 polymer ?
#
loop_
_entity_poly.entity_id
_entity_poly.type
_entity_poly.pdbx_seq_one_letter_code
_entity_poly.pdbx_strand_id
1 'polypeptide(L)'
;SIKKKITNDYLISQPNLENLAYAYQISKIYKVKEKIFIKAINTFKGLPHRHEIFLKKNKITFINDSKATSFESTKYALKNNKNIFWILGGLPKIGDKFNLKGVSSNIIKSFVIGKKTNYFKNQIKEKIKYKISFNLKNAINDVFKELLLKKNSPATILFSPASASYDQFIDFVD
;
A
#
# COMPACT_ATOMS: atom_id res chain seq x y z
N SER A 1 6.72 -29.38 -4.88
CA SER A 1 5.86 -28.21 -5.16
C SER A 1 6.72 -27.04 -5.59
N ILE A 2 6.36 -26.38 -6.69
CA ILE A 2 7.10 -25.22 -7.20
C ILE A 2 7.18 -24.08 -6.16
N LYS A 3 6.16 -23.92 -5.32
CA LYS A 3 6.12 -22.92 -4.25
C LYS A 3 7.36 -23.00 -3.34
N LYS A 4 7.89 -24.19 -3.04
CA LYS A 4 9.09 -24.37 -2.22
C LYS A 4 10.38 -23.84 -2.88
N LYS A 5 10.38 -23.65 -4.20
CA LYS A 5 11.52 -23.14 -4.98
C LYS A 5 11.48 -21.63 -5.17
N ILE A 6 10.40 -20.96 -4.75
CA ILE A 6 10.22 -19.52 -4.88
C ILE A 6 10.60 -18.88 -3.56
N THR A 7 11.58 -17.97 -3.63
CA THR A 7 12.13 -17.23 -2.48
C THR A 7 11.73 -15.75 -2.48
N ASN A 8 10.91 -15.34 -3.44
CA ASN A 8 10.45 -13.96 -3.56
C ASN A 8 9.26 -13.71 -2.63
N ASP A 9 9.51 -13.10 -1.48
CA ASP A 9 8.50 -12.81 -0.45
C ASP A 9 7.34 -11.95 -0.95
N TYR A 10 7.58 -11.04 -1.89
CA TYR A 10 6.53 -10.23 -2.51
C TYR A 10 5.52 -11.09 -3.25
N LEU A 11 5.97 -12.10 -4.00
CA LEU A 11 5.11 -12.95 -4.83
C LEU A 11 4.46 -14.12 -4.07
N ILE A 12 5.07 -14.61 -2.99
CA ILE A 12 4.46 -15.66 -2.16
C ILE A 12 3.48 -15.10 -1.12
N SER A 13 3.37 -13.78 -1.02
CA SER A 13 2.40 -13.11 -0.15
C SER A 13 0.99 -13.12 -0.76
N GLN A 14 -0.03 -13.12 0.08
CA GLN A 14 -1.39 -12.79 -0.37
C GLN A 14 -1.45 -11.28 -0.71
N PRO A 15 -2.04 -10.83 -1.82
CA PRO A 15 -2.86 -11.51 -2.82
C PRO A 15 -2.08 -12.02 -4.05
N ASN A 16 -0.75 -12.00 -4.02
CA ASN A 16 0.05 -12.31 -5.21
C ASN A 16 0.11 -13.80 -5.55
N LEU A 17 -0.25 -14.69 -4.60
CA LEU A 17 -0.23 -16.14 -4.83
C LEU A 17 -1.11 -16.59 -5.98
N GLU A 18 -2.30 -16.00 -6.14
CA GLU A 18 -3.18 -16.31 -7.26
C GLU A 18 -2.58 -15.86 -8.59
N ASN A 19 -2.07 -14.64 -8.64
CA ASN A 19 -1.38 -14.11 -9.82
C ASN A 19 -0.18 -14.99 -10.21
N LEU A 20 0.59 -15.45 -9.21
CA LEU A 20 1.70 -16.37 -9.42
C LEU A 20 1.23 -17.73 -9.97
N ALA A 21 0.12 -18.24 -9.48
CA ALA A 21 -0.45 -19.50 -9.97
C ALA A 21 -0.88 -19.37 -11.45
N TYR A 22 -1.56 -18.28 -11.81
CA TYR A 22 -1.92 -18.01 -13.20
C TYR A 22 -0.68 -17.85 -14.09
N ALA A 23 0.31 -17.06 -13.66
CA ALA A 23 1.57 -16.91 -14.41
C ALA A 23 2.27 -18.25 -14.63
N TYR A 24 2.25 -19.14 -13.64
CA TYR A 24 2.81 -20.48 -13.77
C TYR A 24 2.05 -21.32 -14.80
N GLN A 25 0.71 -21.32 -14.76
CA GLN A 25 -0.10 -22.05 -15.76
C GLN A 25 0.15 -21.54 -17.18
N ILE A 26 0.19 -20.24 -17.36
CA ILE A 26 0.51 -19.62 -18.64
C ILE A 26 1.92 -20.03 -19.11
N SER A 27 2.91 -20.04 -18.22
CA SER A 27 4.27 -20.49 -18.55
C SER A 27 4.32 -21.93 -19.05
N LYS A 28 3.45 -22.80 -18.53
CA LYS A 28 3.30 -24.18 -18.98
C LYS A 28 2.72 -24.28 -20.40
N ILE A 29 1.69 -23.49 -20.69
CA ILE A 29 1.07 -23.42 -22.03
C ILE A 29 2.12 -23.01 -23.07
N TYR A 30 2.94 -22.01 -22.75
CA TYR A 30 4.03 -21.56 -23.61
C TYR A 30 5.31 -22.39 -23.52
N LYS A 31 5.26 -23.57 -22.86
CA LYS A 31 6.40 -24.51 -22.73
C LYS A 31 7.67 -23.87 -22.15
N VAL A 32 7.54 -22.87 -21.30
CA VAL A 32 8.66 -22.24 -20.59
C VAL A 32 9.25 -23.26 -19.62
N LYS A 33 10.58 -23.48 -19.70
CA LYS A 33 11.27 -24.41 -18.78
C LYS A 33 11.12 -23.92 -17.35
N GLU A 34 10.77 -24.81 -16.42
CA GLU A 34 10.52 -24.48 -14.99
C GLU A 34 11.70 -23.70 -14.36
N LYS A 35 12.94 -24.08 -14.68
CA LYS A 35 14.14 -23.38 -14.20
C LYS A 35 14.15 -21.90 -14.63
N ILE A 36 13.74 -21.59 -15.86
CA ILE A 36 13.68 -20.21 -16.37
C ILE A 36 12.57 -19.45 -15.65
N PHE A 37 11.39 -20.05 -15.49
CA PHE A 37 10.28 -19.45 -14.75
C PHE A 37 10.70 -19.12 -13.31
N ILE A 38 11.28 -20.06 -12.56
CA ILE A 38 11.72 -19.86 -11.19
C ILE A 38 12.75 -18.72 -11.10
N LYS A 39 13.73 -18.69 -12.03
CA LYS A 39 14.71 -17.60 -12.06
C LYS A 39 14.03 -16.24 -12.26
N ALA A 40 13.12 -16.11 -13.21
CA ALA A 40 12.39 -14.86 -13.48
C ALA A 40 11.57 -14.41 -12.26
N ILE A 41 10.85 -15.34 -11.62
CA ILE A 41 10.05 -15.05 -10.42
C ILE A 41 10.93 -14.62 -9.25
N ASN A 42 12.05 -15.28 -9.00
CA ASN A 42 12.92 -14.95 -7.88
C ASN A 42 13.67 -13.62 -8.06
N THR A 43 13.86 -13.17 -9.31
CA THR A 43 14.48 -11.87 -9.63
C THR A 43 13.47 -10.75 -9.85
N PHE A 44 12.17 -11.03 -9.81
CA PHE A 44 11.14 -10.02 -10.01
C PHE A 44 11.08 -9.04 -8.84
N LYS A 45 11.24 -7.76 -9.12
CA LYS A 45 11.33 -6.69 -8.12
C LYS A 45 9.98 -6.12 -7.68
N GLY A 46 8.87 -6.65 -8.19
CA GLY A 46 7.54 -6.08 -8.02
C GLY A 46 7.17 -5.10 -9.13
N LEU A 47 5.98 -4.55 -9.06
CA LEU A 47 5.51 -3.51 -9.97
C LEU A 47 5.63 -2.14 -9.28
N PRO A 48 6.07 -1.10 -10.01
CA PRO A 48 6.07 0.26 -9.48
C PRO A 48 4.69 0.64 -8.93
N HIS A 49 4.69 1.37 -7.81
CA HIS A 49 3.47 1.89 -7.19
C HIS A 49 2.48 0.85 -6.66
N ARG A 50 2.87 -0.42 -6.57
CA ARG A 50 2.09 -1.51 -5.95
C ARG A 50 2.83 -2.08 -4.75
N HIS A 51 2.54 -1.58 -3.57
CA HIS A 51 3.24 -1.93 -2.32
C HIS A 51 4.76 -1.84 -2.47
N GLU A 52 5.22 -0.85 -3.22
CA GLU A 52 6.62 -0.63 -3.54
C GLU A 52 7.36 -0.04 -2.33
N ILE A 53 8.26 -0.83 -1.75
CA ILE A 53 9.17 -0.32 -0.73
C ILE A 53 10.32 0.39 -1.44
N PHE A 54 10.25 1.71 -1.53
CA PHE A 54 11.25 2.48 -2.27
C PHE A 54 12.37 3.04 -1.39
N LEU A 55 12.18 3.07 -0.07
CA LEU A 55 13.19 3.53 0.87
C LEU A 55 13.06 2.84 2.23
N LYS A 56 14.19 2.42 2.81
CA LYS A 56 14.31 2.03 4.22
C LYS A 56 15.45 2.82 4.84
N LYS A 57 15.17 3.60 5.88
CA LYS A 57 16.16 4.42 6.56
C LYS A 57 15.78 4.59 8.04
N ASN A 58 16.73 4.42 8.95
CA ASN A 58 16.56 4.69 10.39
C ASN A 58 15.31 4.02 11.00
N LYS A 59 15.10 2.72 10.71
CA LYS A 59 13.92 1.94 11.15
C LYS A 59 12.59 2.40 10.53
N ILE A 60 12.62 3.33 9.57
CA ILE A 60 11.43 3.79 8.86
C ILE A 60 11.39 3.14 7.48
N THR A 61 10.25 2.57 7.14
CA THR A 61 9.97 2.00 5.82
C THR A 61 9.01 2.90 5.07
N PHE A 62 9.35 3.27 3.85
CA PHE A 62 8.52 4.09 2.97
C PHE A 62 7.93 3.21 1.88
N ILE A 63 6.60 3.20 1.78
CA ILE A 63 5.86 2.35 0.84
C ILE A 63 5.00 3.24 -0.05
N ASN A 64 5.21 3.10 -1.37
CA ASN A 64 4.35 3.66 -2.39
C ASN A 64 3.37 2.58 -2.88
N ASP A 65 2.10 2.76 -2.59
CA ASP A 65 1.00 1.89 -3.00
C ASP A 65 -0.09 2.73 -3.69
N SER A 66 0.34 3.74 -4.46
CA SER A 66 -0.55 4.71 -5.11
C SER A 66 -1.52 4.08 -6.11
N LYS A 67 -1.25 2.87 -6.60
CA LYS A 67 -2.20 2.08 -7.41
C LYS A 67 -3.36 1.45 -6.61
N ALA A 68 -3.38 1.55 -5.29
CA ALA A 68 -4.50 1.12 -4.47
C ALA A 68 -5.64 2.15 -4.54
N THR A 69 -6.49 2.04 -5.55
CA THR A 69 -7.59 2.96 -5.86
C THR A 69 -8.93 2.59 -5.20
N SER A 70 -8.92 1.70 -4.23
CA SER A 70 -10.06 1.32 -3.38
C SER A 70 -9.58 0.91 -2.00
N PHE A 71 -10.48 0.94 -1.01
CA PHE A 71 -10.13 0.48 0.33
C PHE A 71 -9.72 -1.01 0.36
N GLU A 72 -10.39 -1.85 -0.39
CA GLU A 72 -10.05 -3.27 -0.44
C GLU A 72 -8.63 -3.51 -0.95
N SER A 73 -8.17 -2.74 -1.96
CA SER A 73 -6.78 -2.78 -2.43
C SER A 73 -5.78 -2.35 -1.34
N THR A 74 -6.10 -1.28 -0.60
CA THR A 74 -5.27 -0.75 0.49
C THR A 74 -5.18 -1.70 1.69
N LYS A 75 -6.22 -2.46 1.95
CA LYS A 75 -6.34 -3.34 3.12
C LYS A 75 -5.19 -4.34 3.25
N TYR A 76 -4.66 -4.82 2.12
CA TYR A 76 -3.48 -5.68 2.14
C TYR A 76 -2.27 -4.97 2.76
N ALA A 77 -1.97 -3.75 2.33
CA ALA A 77 -0.86 -2.97 2.86
C ALA A 77 -1.05 -2.67 4.36
N LEU A 78 -2.27 -2.32 4.78
CA LEU A 78 -2.61 -2.06 6.18
C LEU A 78 -2.49 -3.31 7.06
N LYS A 79 -2.79 -4.51 6.52
CA LYS A 79 -2.71 -5.77 7.27
C LYS A 79 -1.28 -6.24 7.49
N ASN A 80 -0.42 -6.06 6.50
CA ASN A 80 0.93 -6.63 6.48
C ASN A 80 2.02 -5.68 6.99
N ASN A 81 1.66 -4.46 7.40
CA ASN A 81 2.58 -3.52 8.00
C ASN A 81 2.15 -3.13 9.41
N LYS A 82 3.05 -2.57 10.19
CA LYS A 82 2.82 -2.12 11.56
C LYS A 82 3.29 -0.69 11.73
N ASN A 83 2.80 -0.03 12.78
CA ASN A 83 3.19 1.34 13.12
C ASN A 83 3.01 2.30 11.93
N ILE A 84 1.85 2.22 11.27
CA ILE A 84 1.60 2.88 10.00
C ILE A 84 1.19 4.34 10.21
N PHE A 85 1.88 5.25 9.54
CA PHE A 85 1.40 6.57 9.18
C PHE A 85 0.79 6.47 7.79
N TRP A 86 -0.53 6.48 7.71
CA TRP A 86 -1.26 6.21 6.48
C TRP A 86 -1.70 7.50 5.80
N ILE A 87 -1.24 7.74 4.56
CA ILE A 87 -1.69 8.85 3.71
C ILE A 87 -2.75 8.31 2.77
N LEU A 88 -3.97 8.88 2.83
CA LEU A 88 -5.11 8.45 2.04
C LEU A 88 -5.94 9.64 1.57
N GLY A 89 -6.71 9.44 0.50
CA GLY A 89 -7.62 10.47 -0.02
C GLY A 89 -7.60 10.59 -1.53
N GLY A 90 -8.54 11.35 -2.07
CA GLY A 90 -8.81 11.52 -3.48
C GLY A 90 -10.31 11.44 -3.80
N LEU A 91 -10.67 10.81 -4.91
CA LEU A 91 -12.06 10.60 -5.34
C LEU A 91 -12.51 9.17 -5.00
N PRO A 92 -13.30 8.98 -3.93
CA PRO A 92 -13.76 7.66 -3.54
C PRO A 92 -14.71 7.06 -4.58
N LYS A 93 -14.73 5.74 -4.70
CA LYS A 93 -15.75 5.05 -5.48
C LYS A 93 -17.11 5.14 -4.78
N ILE A 94 -18.17 5.26 -5.55
CA ILE A 94 -19.54 5.28 -5.03
C ILE A 94 -19.79 3.97 -4.27
N GLY A 95 -20.27 4.10 -3.02
CA GLY A 95 -20.60 2.95 -2.17
C GLY A 95 -19.41 2.27 -1.48
N ASP A 96 -18.17 2.71 -1.71
CA ASP A 96 -17.00 2.16 -1.02
C ASP A 96 -17.09 2.44 0.50
N LYS A 97 -16.97 1.41 1.32
CA LYS A 97 -17.00 1.49 2.79
C LYS A 97 -15.76 0.85 3.38
N PHE A 98 -15.18 1.51 4.38
CA PHE A 98 -13.95 1.05 5.02
C PHE A 98 -14.24 0.07 6.15
N ASN A 99 -13.97 -1.21 5.92
CA ASN A 99 -13.96 -2.20 6.99
C ASN A 99 -12.59 -2.24 7.66
N LEU A 100 -12.43 -1.47 8.73
CA LEU A 100 -11.17 -1.31 9.47
C LEU A 100 -10.92 -2.43 10.49
N LYS A 101 -11.80 -3.43 10.59
CA LYS A 101 -11.64 -4.58 11.50
C LYS A 101 -10.33 -5.34 11.16
N GLY A 102 -9.50 -5.55 12.18
CA GLY A 102 -8.23 -6.27 12.04
C GLY A 102 -7.08 -5.48 11.41
N VAL A 103 -7.28 -4.19 11.04
CA VAL A 103 -6.21 -3.35 10.50
C VAL A 103 -6.01 -2.04 11.27
N SER A 104 -7.02 -1.56 11.99
CA SER A 104 -6.94 -0.27 12.72
C SER A 104 -5.83 -0.23 13.75
N SER A 105 -5.56 -1.33 14.45
CA SER A 105 -4.48 -1.44 15.45
C SER A 105 -3.07 -1.31 14.86
N ASN A 106 -2.91 -1.48 13.54
CA ASN A 106 -1.64 -1.32 12.86
C ASN A 106 -1.33 0.15 12.53
N ILE A 107 -2.36 1.04 12.60
CA ILE A 107 -2.29 2.42 12.15
C ILE A 107 -2.11 3.34 13.35
N ILE A 108 -1.01 4.10 13.36
CA ILE A 108 -0.76 5.11 14.39
C ILE A 108 -1.62 6.34 14.14
N LYS A 109 -1.59 6.84 12.90
CA LYS A 109 -2.32 8.03 12.48
C LYS A 109 -2.51 8.05 10.97
N SER A 110 -3.63 8.63 10.55
CA SER A 110 -3.94 8.83 9.14
C SER A 110 -3.89 10.30 8.75
N PHE A 111 -3.45 10.57 7.52
CA PHE A 111 -3.35 11.92 6.95
C PHE A 111 -4.22 11.96 5.70
N VAL A 112 -5.28 12.75 5.79
CA VAL A 112 -6.31 12.79 4.74
C VAL A 112 -5.99 13.92 3.75
N ILE A 113 -5.92 13.58 2.48
CA ILE A 113 -5.63 14.50 1.38
C ILE A 113 -6.79 14.58 0.37
N GLY A 114 -6.72 15.54 -0.57
CA GLY A 114 -7.68 15.70 -1.65
C GLY A 114 -8.93 16.50 -1.28
N LYS A 115 -9.86 16.58 -2.23
CA LYS A 115 -11.07 17.41 -2.11
C LYS A 115 -12.17 16.76 -1.26
N LYS A 116 -12.21 15.43 -1.17
CA LYS A 116 -13.27 14.68 -0.46
C LYS A 116 -12.91 14.30 0.98
N THR A 117 -12.18 15.16 1.69
CA THR A 117 -11.67 14.91 3.04
C THR A 117 -12.74 14.49 4.05
N ASN A 118 -13.94 15.06 3.99
CA ASN A 118 -15.05 14.70 4.88
C ASN A 118 -15.51 13.25 4.69
N TYR A 119 -15.49 12.72 3.47
CA TYR A 119 -15.80 11.32 3.21
C TYR A 119 -14.81 10.41 3.96
N PHE A 120 -13.52 10.58 3.75
CA PHE A 120 -12.48 9.77 4.38
C PHE A 120 -12.48 9.92 5.90
N LYS A 121 -12.60 11.15 6.41
CA LYS A 121 -12.76 11.43 7.84
C LYS A 121 -13.89 10.58 8.45
N ASN A 122 -15.07 10.57 7.83
CA ASN A 122 -16.21 9.84 8.36
C ASN A 122 -16.02 8.32 8.36
N GLN A 123 -15.18 7.78 7.43
CA GLN A 123 -14.86 6.35 7.39
C GLN A 123 -13.88 5.91 8.51
N ILE A 124 -13.05 6.82 9.03
CA ILE A 124 -11.94 6.45 9.93
C ILE A 124 -12.03 7.04 11.33
N LYS A 125 -12.76 8.15 11.55
CA LYS A 125 -12.75 8.97 12.79
C LYS A 125 -12.98 8.22 14.07
N GLU A 126 -13.83 7.16 14.04
CA GLU A 126 -14.18 6.38 15.24
C GLU A 126 -13.09 5.37 15.66
N LYS A 127 -12.14 5.05 14.78
CA LYS A 127 -11.19 3.96 15.00
C LYS A 127 -9.73 4.36 14.85
N ILE A 128 -9.44 5.48 14.18
CA ILE A 128 -8.09 5.89 13.82
C ILE A 128 -7.91 7.38 14.10
N LYS A 129 -6.82 7.74 14.77
CA LYS A 129 -6.39 9.13 14.87
C LYS A 129 -6.08 9.66 13.47
N TYR A 130 -6.55 10.85 13.14
CA TYR A 130 -6.33 11.42 11.81
C TYR A 130 -5.99 12.92 11.87
N LYS A 131 -5.47 13.43 10.75
CA LYS A 131 -5.29 14.84 10.44
C LYS A 131 -5.71 15.09 9.00
N ILE A 132 -6.36 16.21 8.72
CA ILE A 132 -6.63 16.68 7.36
C ILE A 132 -5.42 17.50 6.93
N SER A 133 -4.74 17.04 5.87
CA SER A 133 -3.52 17.64 5.33
C SER A 133 -3.73 18.26 3.94
N PHE A 134 -4.88 18.03 3.31
CA PHE A 134 -5.34 18.55 2.03
C PHE A 134 -4.55 18.10 0.79
N ASN A 135 -3.21 18.06 0.84
CA ASN A 135 -2.37 17.61 -0.28
C ASN A 135 -1.20 16.74 0.21
N LEU A 136 -0.55 16.08 -0.73
CA LEU A 136 0.52 15.12 -0.43
C LEU A 136 1.72 15.79 0.26
N LYS A 137 2.14 16.98 -0.19
CA LYS A 137 3.26 17.72 0.41
C LYS A 137 3.02 18.01 1.89
N ASN A 138 1.83 18.51 2.22
CA ASN A 138 1.45 18.78 3.61
C ASN A 138 1.38 17.50 4.43
N ALA A 139 0.82 16.41 3.87
CA ALA A 139 0.73 15.13 4.55
C ALA A 139 2.13 14.59 4.91
N ILE A 140 3.08 14.66 3.98
CA ILE A 140 4.47 14.26 4.23
C ILE A 140 5.09 15.10 5.35
N ASN A 141 4.93 16.43 5.30
CA ASN A 141 5.43 17.32 6.35
C ASN A 141 4.81 16.99 7.72
N ASP A 142 3.52 16.70 7.75
CA ASP A 142 2.81 16.33 8.97
C ASP A 142 3.29 14.98 9.52
N VAL A 143 3.54 14.00 8.65
CA VAL A 143 4.15 12.71 9.03
C VAL A 143 5.53 12.92 9.67
N PHE A 144 6.38 13.74 9.07
CA PHE A 144 7.71 14.02 9.64
C PHE A 144 7.64 14.67 11.00
N LYS A 145 6.70 15.60 11.24
CA LYS A 145 6.47 16.19 12.57
C LYS A 145 6.12 15.11 13.61
N GLU A 146 5.25 14.15 13.25
CA GLU A 146 4.88 13.04 14.14
C GLU A 146 6.06 12.09 14.41
N LEU A 147 6.92 11.85 13.41
CA LEU A 147 8.10 11.01 13.57
C LEU A 147 9.13 11.63 14.52
N LEU A 148 9.31 12.95 14.49
CA LEU A 148 10.20 13.66 15.43
C LEU A 148 9.77 13.46 16.88
N LEU A 149 8.47 13.37 17.15
CA LEU A 149 7.92 13.10 18.48
C LEU A 149 8.14 11.64 18.93
N LYS A 150 8.34 10.72 17.98
CA LYS A 150 8.51 9.29 18.23
C LYS A 150 9.96 8.82 18.08
N LYS A 151 10.87 9.43 18.86
CA LYS A 151 12.31 9.18 18.79
C LYS A 151 12.65 7.69 18.56
N ASN A 152 13.28 7.37 17.43
CA ASN A 152 13.86 6.05 17.07
C ASN A 152 12.92 4.83 17.07
N SER A 153 11.58 5.01 17.08
CA SER A 153 10.64 3.92 16.99
C SER A 153 10.46 3.46 15.54
N PRO A 154 10.35 2.14 15.28
CA PRO A 154 10.03 1.64 13.95
C PRO A 154 8.71 2.21 13.44
N ALA A 155 8.68 2.64 12.19
CA ALA A 155 7.48 3.18 11.57
C ALA A 155 7.38 2.82 10.07
N THR A 156 6.16 2.74 9.57
CA THR A 156 5.88 2.60 8.14
C THR A 156 5.15 3.86 7.66
N ILE A 157 5.71 4.57 6.69
CA ILE A 157 5.01 5.64 5.97
C ILE A 157 4.40 4.99 4.74
N LEU A 158 3.08 4.91 4.71
CA LEU A 158 2.32 4.25 3.67
C LEU A 158 1.50 5.29 2.89
N PHE A 159 1.85 5.51 1.63
CA PHE A 159 1.00 6.21 0.68
C PHE A 159 0.14 5.18 -0.06
N SER A 160 -1.10 5.02 0.35
CA SER A 160 -2.09 4.11 -0.25
C SER A 160 -3.45 4.81 -0.22
N PRO A 161 -3.82 5.52 -1.29
CA PRO A 161 -4.88 6.52 -1.29
C PRO A 161 -6.27 5.95 -1.07
N ALA A 162 -6.50 4.66 -1.29
CA ALA A 162 -7.80 3.99 -1.21
C ALA A 162 -8.86 4.62 -2.15
N SER A 163 -8.42 5.36 -3.16
CA SER A 163 -9.27 6.07 -4.13
C SER A 163 -8.45 6.53 -5.34
N ALA A 164 -9.12 6.92 -6.41
CA ALA A 164 -8.47 7.61 -7.51
C ALA A 164 -8.05 9.04 -7.09
N SER A 165 -6.99 9.58 -7.69
CA SER A 165 -6.37 10.85 -7.32
C SER A 165 -6.57 11.98 -8.35
N TYR A 166 -7.52 11.85 -9.28
CA TYR A 166 -7.83 12.84 -10.33
C TYR A 166 -8.33 14.20 -9.83
N ASP A 167 -8.50 14.36 -8.52
CA ASP A 167 -8.78 15.66 -7.89
C ASP A 167 -7.52 16.47 -7.55
N GLN A 168 -6.34 15.85 -7.64
CA GLN A 168 -5.05 16.45 -7.31
C GLN A 168 -4.02 16.31 -8.43
N PHE A 169 -4.16 15.32 -9.32
CA PHE A 169 -3.23 14.97 -10.38
C PHE A 169 -3.98 14.82 -11.70
N ILE A 170 -3.31 15.13 -12.82
CA ILE A 170 -3.91 15.05 -14.16
C ILE A 170 -4.06 13.58 -14.56
N ASP A 171 -3.04 12.80 -14.31
CA ASP A 171 -3.04 11.37 -14.58
C ASP A 171 -2.28 10.57 -13.50
N PHE A 172 -1.99 9.33 -13.78
CA PHE A 172 -1.30 8.44 -12.83
C PHE A 172 0.22 8.69 -12.76
N VAL A 173 0.81 9.30 -13.77
CA VAL A 173 2.27 9.52 -13.87
C VAL A 173 2.66 10.82 -13.14
N ASP A 174 1.73 11.77 -13.03
CA ASP A 174 1.84 13.00 -12.27
C ASP A 174 2.08 12.73 -10.76
#